data_c4f1f615d52d4397fcde6c40f977ebd4
#
_entry.id   c4f1f615d52d4397fcde6c40f977ebd4
#
_cell.length_a   1.000
_cell.length_b   1.000
_cell.length_c   1.000
_cell.angle_alpha   90.00
_cell.angle_beta   90.00
_cell.angle_gamma   90.00
#
_symmetry.space_group_name_H-M   'P 1'
#
loop_
_entity.id
_entity.type
_entity.pdbx_description
1 polymer ?
#
loop_
_entity_poly.entity_id
_entity_poly.type
_entity_poly.pdbx_seq_one_letter_code
_entity_poly.pdbx_strand_id
1 'polypeptide(L)'
;MATKAVNPETQRVKLERKERAILDAARAVFVEHGFDGARVSEIARRAHIGEGTIYSYYESKAELMLAVLQQFWDGLTREAEAVMASTRTERFYDRLQALGQYHLNILIVNADFINLSFALRRNNSEVSVSRDHLRQYVAVFDRLFLRGQDRGELRRDAVLWQARDIFYGSLEYSGRSIEMTLDADHKMREQEPVVDQIVALFRSHYGAVDGSGGTDSSTFDQLSQKLDLLSDKIDTLSNQLS
;
A
#
# COMPACT_ATOMS: atom_id res chain seq x y z
N MET A 1 19.77 -13.31 -49.33
CA MET A 1 18.84 -13.58 -48.24
C MET A 1 18.55 -12.29 -47.52
N ALA A 2 17.34 -11.75 -47.63
CA ALA A 2 16.99 -10.48 -47.00
C ALA A 2 16.73 -10.70 -45.51
N THR A 3 17.53 -10.10 -44.66
CA THR A 3 17.34 -10.07 -43.20
C THR A 3 16.09 -9.22 -42.95
N LYS A 4 15.01 -9.87 -42.53
CA LYS A 4 13.74 -9.22 -42.19
C LYS A 4 14.01 -8.27 -41.00
N ALA A 5 14.04 -6.97 -41.26
CA ALA A 5 14.20 -5.95 -40.21
C ALA A 5 13.04 -6.11 -39.23
N VAL A 6 13.37 -6.47 -38.00
CA VAL A 6 12.38 -6.58 -36.91
C VAL A 6 11.92 -5.16 -36.57
N ASN A 7 10.60 -4.94 -36.62
CA ASN A 7 10.01 -3.65 -36.25
C ASN A 7 10.46 -3.25 -34.84
N PRO A 8 11.07 -2.06 -34.64
CA PRO A 8 11.55 -1.60 -33.33
C PRO A 8 10.49 -1.63 -32.23
N GLU A 9 9.24 -1.35 -32.57
CA GLU A 9 8.10 -1.40 -31.65
C GLU A 9 7.81 -2.83 -31.17
N THR A 10 7.88 -3.81 -32.08
CA THR A 10 7.72 -5.24 -31.74
C THR A 10 8.85 -5.72 -30.83
N GLN A 11 10.06 -5.19 -31.01
CA GLN A 11 11.23 -5.55 -30.20
C GLN A 11 11.10 -4.98 -28.79
N ARG A 12 10.64 -3.73 -28.64
CA ARG A 12 10.39 -3.09 -27.34
C ARG A 12 9.32 -3.85 -26.55
N VAL A 13 8.19 -4.18 -27.15
CA VAL A 13 7.11 -4.94 -26.51
C VAL A 13 7.59 -6.31 -26.05
N LYS A 14 8.45 -6.99 -26.81
CA LYS A 14 9.05 -8.29 -26.40
C LYS A 14 9.99 -8.14 -25.22
N LEU A 15 10.76 -7.05 -25.16
CA LEU A 15 11.67 -6.76 -24.07
C LEU A 15 10.89 -6.50 -22.77
N GLU A 16 9.90 -5.62 -22.82
CA GLU A 16 8.99 -5.29 -21.71
C GLU A 16 8.25 -6.55 -21.18
N ARG A 17 7.83 -7.45 -22.07
CA ARG A 17 7.21 -8.72 -21.67
C ARG A 17 8.17 -9.65 -20.92
N LYS A 18 9.43 -9.73 -21.39
CA LYS A 18 10.45 -10.55 -20.71
C LYS A 18 10.79 -9.98 -19.34
N GLU A 19 11.00 -8.68 -19.26
CA GLU A 19 11.27 -7.99 -18.00
C GLU A 19 10.14 -8.22 -17.00
N ARG A 20 8.89 -8.06 -17.40
CA ARG A 20 7.73 -8.35 -16.55
C ARG A 20 7.73 -9.80 -16.08
N ALA A 21 7.96 -10.77 -16.97
CA ALA A 21 8.02 -12.18 -16.59
C ALA A 21 9.13 -12.49 -15.57
N ILE A 22 10.29 -11.81 -15.69
CA ILE A 22 11.37 -11.91 -14.70
C ILE A 22 10.91 -11.37 -13.36
N LEU A 23 10.32 -10.17 -13.32
CA LEU A 23 9.90 -9.51 -12.07
C LEU A 23 8.77 -10.28 -11.38
N ASP A 24 7.80 -10.80 -12.13
CA ASP A 24 6.71 -11.61 -11.58
C ASP A 24 7.23 -12.93 -10.99
N ALA A 25 8.13 -13.63 -11.69
CA ALA A 25 8.78 -14.84 -11.18
C ALA A 25 9.66 -14.54 -9.95
N ALA A 26 10.40 -13.43 -9.98
CA ALA A 26 11.25 -13.02 -8.87
C ALA A 26 10.41 -12.70 -7.62
N ARG A 27 9.31 -11.97 -7.78
CA ARG A 27 8.37 -11.68 -6.68
C ARG A 27 7.87 -12.95 -6.02
N ALA A 28 7.41 -13.92 -6.81
CA ALA A 28 6.91 -15.19 -6.29
C ALA A 28 7.99 -15.96 -5.50
N VAL A 29 9.22 -16.03 -6.03
CA VAL A 29 10.34 -16.71 -5.36
C VAL A 29 10.77 -15.99 -4.09
N PHE A 30 10.79 -14.65 -4.10
CA PHE A 30 11.12 -13.85 -2.92
C PHE A 30 10.08 -13.99 -1.80
N VAL A 31 8.80 -14.05 -2.14
CA VAL A 31 7.73 -14.30 -1.16
C VAL A 31 7.88 -15.68 -0.52
N GLU A 32 8.15 -16.70 -1.35
CA GLU A 32 8.19 -18.10 -0.91
C GLU A 32 9.43 -18.45 -0.07
N HIS A 33 10.59 -17.85 -0.40
CA HIS A 33 11.88 -18.23 0.19
C HIS A 33 12.57 -17.09 0.98
N GLY A 34 11.96 -15.91 1.03
CA GLY A 34 12.62 -14.71 1.52
C GLY A 34 13.73 -14.22 0.58
N PHE A 35 14.32 -13.06 0.90
CA PHE A 35 15.40 -12.52 0.09
C PHE A 35 16.65 -13.41 0.13
N ASP A 36 17.06 -13.84 1.32
CA ASP A 36 18.32 -14.61 1.49
C ASP A 36 18.22 -16.02 0.87
N GLY A 37 17.08 -16.71 1.08
CA GLY A 37 16.84 -18.06 0.58
C GLY A 37 16.55 -18.15 -0.93
N ALA A 38 16.14 -17.05 -1.55
CA ALA A 38 15.80 -17.01 -2.97
C ALA A 38 17.04 -17.24 -3.85
N ARG A 39 16.89 -18.11 -4.86
CA ARG A 39 17.94 -18.43 -5.85
C ARG A 39 17.58 -17.87 -7.22
N VAL A 40 18.53 -17.16 -7.86
CA VAL A 40 18.32 -16.59 -9.22
C VAL A 40 18.07 -17.69 -10.25
N SER A 41 18.66 -18.87 -10.10
CA SER A 41 18.38 -20.05 -10.93
C SER A 41 16.93 -20.50 -10.89
N GLU A 42 16.29 -20.44 -9.72
CA GLU A 42 14.86 -20.75 -9.56
C GLU A 42 13.98 -19.69 -10.23
N ILE A 43 14.35 -18.41 -10.10
CA ILE A 43 13.65 -17.30 -10.77
C ILE A 43 13.73 -17.50 -12.30
N ALA A 44 14.91 -17.79 -12.84
CA ALA A 44 15.12 -18.04 -14.26
C ALA A 44 14.26 -19.20 -14.77
N ARG A 45 14.20 -20.30 -14.01
CA ARG A 45 13.37 -21.46 -14.32
C ARG A 45 11.89 -21.10 -14.39
N ARG A 46 11.38 -20.32 -13.42
CA ARG A 46 9.97 -19.88 -13.39
C ARG A 46 9.64 -18.87 -14.50
N ALA A 47 10.58 -18.01 -14.84
CA ALA A 47 10.44 -17.07 -15.95
C ALA A 47 10.65 -17.69 -17.34
N HIS A 48 10.96 -19.02 -17.41
CA HIS A 48 11.27 -19.76 -18.63
C HIS A 48 12.40 -19.14 -19.46
N ILE A 49 13.46 -18.68 -18.80
CA ILE A 49 14.66 -18.11 -19.42
C ILE A 49 15.93 -18.68 -18.81
N GLY A 50 17.08 -18.44 -19.45
CA GLY A 50 18.38 -18.77 -18.87
C GLY A 50 18.80 -17.81 -17.77
N GLU A 51 19.51 -18.29 -16.75
CA GLU A 51 19.99 -17.48 -15.62
C GLU A 51 20.87 -16.31 -16.10
N GLY A 52 21.75 -16.53 -17.10
CA GLY A 52 22.53 -15.46 -17.72
C GLY A 52 21.69 -14.35 -18.35
N THR A 53 20.43 -14.66 -18.74
CA THR A 53 19.51 -13.64 -19.23
C THR A 53 19.08 -12.70 -18.09
N ILE A 54 18.84 -13.22 -16.87
CA ILE A 54 18.51 -12.37 -15.72
C ILE A 54 19.66 -11.41 -15.43
N TYR A 55 20.90 -11.90 -15.41
CA TYR A 55 22.08 -11.08 -15.18
C TYR A 55 22.38 -10.07 -16.30
N SER A 56 21.77 -10.22 -17.47
CA SER A 56 21.81 -9.18 -18.51
C SER A 56 20.83 -8.00 -18.28
N TYR A 57 19.85 -8.18 -17.38
CA TYR A 57 18.90 -7.14 -16.95
C TYR A 57 19.27 -6.54 -15.59
N TYR A 58 19.76 -7.36 -14.67
CA TYR A 58 20.03 -6.99 -13.27
C TYR A 58 21.38 -7.52 -12.85
N GLU A 59 22.29 -6.66 -12.42
CA GLU A 59 23.66 -7.04 -12.07
C GLU A 59 23.74 -7.95 -10.83
N SER A 60 22.70 -7.92 -9.97
CA SER A 60 22.66 -8.69 -8.74
C SER A 60 21.23 -9.08 -8.33
N LYS A 61 21.14 -10.05 -7.40
CA LYS A 61 19.88 -10.40 -6.73
C LYS A 61 19.28 -9.20 -5.97
N ALA A 62 20.13 -8.34 -5.43
CA ALA A 62 19.71 -7.12 -4.74
C ALA A 62 19.04 -6.12 -5.71
N GLU A 63 19.66 -5.88 -6.86
CA GLU A 63 19.09 -5.02 -7.90
C GLU A 63 17.77 -5.58 -8.44
N LEU A 64 17.71 -6.89 -8.68
CA LEU A 64 16.45 -7.55 -9.07
C LEU A 64 15.36 -7.35 -8.01
N MET A 65 15.67 -7.48 -6.73
CA MET A 65 14.70 -7.24 -5.65
C MET A 65 14.25 -5.78 -5.59
N LEU A 66 15.18 -4.83 -5.78
CA LEU A 66 14.82 -3.40 -5.86
C LEU A 66 13.86 -3.13 -7.03
N ALA A 67 14.11 -3.73 -8.20
CA ALA A 67 13.22 -3.60 -9.34
C ALA A 67 11.83 -4.20 -9.08
N VAL A 68 11.74 -5.35 -8.38
CA VAL A 68 10.47 -5.95 -7.95
C VAL A 68 9.73 -5.02 -6.99
N LEU A 69 10.41 -4.45 -6.00
CA LEU A 69 9.82 -3.49 -5.06
C LEU A 69 9.31 -2.24 -5.79
N GLN A 70 10.10 -1.70 -6.71
CA GLN A 70 9.72 -0.54 -7.52
C GLN A 70 8.48 -0.84 -8.36
N GLN A 71 8.48 -1.95 -9.13
CA GLN A 71 7.33 -2.36 -9.93
C GLN A 71 6.06 -2.45 -9.09
N PHE A 72 6.15 -3.04 -7.89
CA PHE A 72 5.03 -3.19 -6.98
C PHE A 72 4.46 -1.84 -6.54
N TRP A 73 5.29 -0.94 -6.02
CA TRP A 73 4.85 0.36 -5.52
C TRP A 73 4.34 1.28 -6.63
N ASP A 74 4.97 1.28 -7.80
CA ASP A 74 4.50 2.01 -8.98
C ASP A 74 3.15 1.45 -9.48
N GLY A 75 2.97 0.14 -9.39
CA GLY A 75 1.70 -0.53 -9.65
C GLY A 75 0.60 -0.03 -8.72
N LEU A 76 0.83 -0.07 -7.42
CA LEU A 76 -0.12 0.40 -6.41
C LEU A 76 -0.50 1.88 -6.60
N THR A 77 0.47 2.72 -6.91
CA THR A 77 0.22 4.15 -7.16
C THR A 77 -0.70 4.35 -8.35
N ARG A 78 -0.41 3.69 -9.48
CA ARG A 78 -1.26 3.77 -10.68
C ARG A 78 -2.67 3.26 -10.46
N GLU A 79 -2.82 2.17 -9.72
CA GLU A 79 -4.13 1.59 -9.40
C GLU A 79 -4.92 2.50 -8.45
N ALA A 80 -4.28 3.07 -7.43
CA ALA A 80 -4.91 4.05 -6.54
C ALA A 80 -5.40 5.28 -7.32
N GLU A 81 -4.60 5.78 -8.26
CA GLU A 81 -5.00 6.88 -9.15
C GLU A 81 -6.16 6.49 -10.07
N ALA A 82 -6.17 5.26 -10.59
CA ALA A 82 -7.28 4.75 -11.39
C ALA A 82 -8.57 4.63 -10.57
N VAL A 83 -8.50 4.18 -9.30
CA VAL A 83 -9.62 4.18 -8.36
C VAL A 83 -10.16 5.60 -8.17
N MET A 84 -9.28 6.59 -7.96
CA MET A 84 -9.70 7.98 -7.84
C MET A 84 -10.36 8.51 -9.12
N ALA A 85 -9.84 8.15 -10.29
CA ALA A 85 -10.40 8.58 -11.58
C ALA A 85 -11.75 7.91 -11.90
N SER A 86 -11.94 6.65 -11.48
CA SER A 86 -13.17 5.88 -11.74
C SER A 86 -14.32 6.21 -10.78
N THR A 87 -14.03 6.81 -9.63
CA THR A 87 -15.04 7.19 -8.65
C THR A 87 -15.91 8.32 -9.19
N ARG A 88 -17.21 8.04 -9.41
CA ARG A 88 -18.14 8.94 -10.09
C ARG A 88 -18.41 10.25 -9.36
N THR A 89 -18.22 10.27 -8.07
CA THR A 89 -18.46 11.45 -7.24
C THR A 89 -17.17 12.23 -7.01
N GLU A 90 -17.30 13.53 -6.86
CA GLU A 90 -16.20 14.42 -6.48
C GLU A 90 -16.13 14.66 -4.96
N ARG A 91 -17.06 14.08 -4.18
CA ARG A 91 -17.09 14.25 -2.72
C ARG A 91 -15.91 13.59 -2.06
N PHE A 92 -15.34 14.29 -1.09
CA PHE A 92 -14.16 13.81 -0.37
C PHE A 92 -14.38 12.44 0.28
N TYR A 93 -15.47 12.26 1.02
CA TYR A 93 -15.71 11.03 1.79
C TYR A 93 -15.97 9.80 0.94
N ASP A 94 -16.62 9.95 -0.20
CA ASP A 94 -16.86 8.84 -1.13
C ASP A 94 -15.54 8.37 -1.76
N ARG A 95 -14.66 9.31 -2.09
CA ARG A 95 -13.31 9.02 -2.59
C ARG A 95 -12.40 8.44 -1.51
N LEU A 96 -12.51 8.95 -0.28
CA LEU A 96 -11.79 8.40 0.87
C LEU A 96 -12.19 6.95 1.12
N GLN A 97 -13.48 6.64 1.03
CA GLN A 97 -14.04 5.28 1.09
C GLN A 97 -13.41 4.38 0.04
N ALA A 98 -13.43 4.79 -1.22
CA ALA A 98 -12.87 4.01 -2.32
C ALA A 98 -11.36 3.79 -2.17
N LEU A 99 -10.61 4.81 -1.73
CA LEU A 99 -9.17 4.70 -1.46
C LEU A 99 -8.90 3.74 -0.29
N GLY A 100 -9.70 3.83 0.78
CA GLY A 100 -9.59 2.95 1.94
C GLY A 100 -9.85 1.49 1.61
N GLN A 101 -10.91 1.21 0.86
CA GLN A 101 -11.23 -0.15 0.39
C GLN A 101 -10.12 -0.72 -0.48
N TYR A 102 -9.62 0.07 -1.43
CA TYR A 102 -8.49 -0.33 -2.26
C TYR A 102 -7.26 -0.65 -1.41
N HIS A 103 -6.87 0.26 -0.50
CA HIS A 103 -5.67 0.08 0.32
C HIS A 103 -5.78 -1.14 1.24
N LEU A 104 -6.91 -1.31 1.93
CA LEU A 104 -7.12 -2.44 2.83
C LEU A 104 -7.10 -3.78 2.06
N ASN A 105 -7.72 -3.84 0.87
CA ASN A 105 -7.65 -5.02 0.01
C ASN A 105 -6.20 -5.35 -0.39
N ILE A 106 -5.39 -4.34 -0.74
CA ILE A 106 -3.97 -4.53 -1.07
C ILE A 106 -3.20 -5.11 0.11
N LEU A 107 -3.43 -4.62 1.33
CA LEU A 107 -2.77 -5.11 2.55
C LEU A 107 -3.07 -6.60 2.78
N ILE A 108 -4.30 -7.02 2.54
CA ILE A 108 -4.73 -8.41 2.75
C ILE A 108 -4.20 -9.32 1.62
N VAL A 109 -4.41 -8.93 0.36
CA VAL A 109 -4.04 -9.77 -0.79
C VAL A 109 -2.53 -9.91 -0.97
N ASN A 110 -1.77 -8.89 -0.56
CA ASN A 110 -0.30 -8.88 -0.72
C ASN A 110 0.46 -8.94 0.61
N ALA A 111 -0.17 -9.46 1.68
CA ALA A 111 0.38 -9.45 3.03
C ALA A 111 1.82 -9.98 3.10
N ASP A 112 2.10 -11.13 2.47
CA ASP A 112 3.42 -11.77 2.50
C ASP A 112 4.49 -10.88 1.85
N PHE A 113 4.20 -10.27 0.70
CA PHE A 113 5.17 -9.40 0.02
C PHE A 113 5.37 -8.07 0.77
N ILE A 114 4.31 -7.51 1.33
CA ILE A 114 4.38 -6.30 2.16
C ILE A 114 5.20 -6.57 3.42
N ASN A 115 4.98 -7.69 4.10
CA ASN A 115 5.75 -8.10 5.26
C ASN A 115 7.24 -8.30 4.92
N LEU A 116 7.54 -8.94 3.79
CA LEU A 116 8.90 -9.08 3.28
C LEU A 116 9.55 -7.70 3.05
N SER A 117 8.86 -6.77 2.41
CA SER A 117 9.39 -5.43 2.13
C SER A 117 9.66 -4.62 3.41
N PHE A 118 8.81 -4.74 4.43
CA PHE A 118 9.04 -4.12 5.73
C PHE A 118 10.20 -4.78 6.50
N ALA A 119 10.34 -6.11 6.42
CA ALA A 119 11.46 -6.82 7.05
C ALA A 119 12.80 -6.37 6.45
N LEU A 120 12.91 -6.24 5.14
CA LEU A 120 14.10 -5.73 4.46
C LEU A 120 14.44 -4.31 4.90
N ARG A 121 13.45 -3.43 5.03
CA ARG A 121 13.64 -2.07 5.50
C ARG A 121 14.13 -2.00 6.95
N ARG A 122 13.56 -2.82 7.84
CA ARG A 122 13.93 -2.85 9.26
C ARG A 122 15.36 -3.34 9.48
N ASN A 123 15.82 -4.27 8.69
CA ASN A 123 17.17 -4.86 8.79
C ASN A 123 18.27 -3.97 8.18
N ASN A 124 17.98 -2.71 7.87
CA ASN A 124 18.92 -1.77 7.23
C ASN A 124 19.56 -2.35 5.96
N SER A 125 18.84 -3.21 5.25
CA SER A 125 19.29 -3.80 4.01
C SER A 125 19.50 -2.70 2.95
N GLU A 126 20.54 -2.83 2.15
CA GLU A 126 20.71 -2.02 0.93
C GLU A 126 19.50 -2.16 0.00
N VAL A 127 18.76 -3.25 0.17
CA VAL A 127 17.51 -3.55 -0.54
C VAL A 127 16.35 -3.03 0.28
N SER A 128 15.97 -1.79 0.09
CA SER A 128 14.78 -1.21 0.73
C SER A 128 13.98 -0.37 -0.25
N VAL A 129 12.68 -0.29 -0.01
CA VAL A 129 11.79 0.58 -0.79
C VAL A 129 12.31 2.02 -0.71
N SER A 130 12.50 2.64 -1.85
CA SER A 130 12.82 4.07 -1.92
C SER A 130 11.74 4.89 -1.23
N ARG A 131 12.15 5.88 -0.44
CA ARG A 131 11.23 6.85 0.18
C ARG A 131 10.36 7.55 -0.87
N ASP A 132 10.85 7.67 -2.09
CA ASP A 132 10.15 8.38 -3.16
C ASP A 132 8.95 7.58 -3.69
N HIS A 133 9.04 6.26 -3.82
CA HIS A 133 7.90 5.41 -4.20
C HIS A 133 6.79 5.46 -3.14
N LEU A 134 7.16 5.36 -1.87
CA LEU A 134 6.19 5.49 -0.78
C LEU A 134 5.54 6.88 -0.76
N ARG A 135 6.32 7.96 -0.98
CA ARG A 135 5.79 9.32 -1.09
C ARG A 135 4.82 9.48 -2.24
N GLN A 136 5.11 8.91 -3.41
CA GLN A 136 4.21 8.95 -4.56
C GLN A 136 2.88 8.27 -4.27
N TYR A 137 2.93 7.11 -3.61
CA TYR A 137 1.73 6.38 -3.22
C TYR A 137 0.86 7.19 -2.24
N VAL A 138 1.43 7.67 -1.15
CA VAL A 138 0.66 8.45 -0.15
C VAL A 138 0.21 9.81 -0.67
N ALA A 139 0.85 10.36 -1.70
CA ALA A 139 0.46 11.60 -2.34
C ALA A 139 -0.93 11.53 -3.01
N VAL A 140 -1.46 10.34 -3.25
CA VAL A 140 -2.85 10.17 -3.72
C VAL A 140 -3.83 10.68 -2.66
N PHE A 141 -3.62 10.29 -1.39
CA PHE A 141 -4.38 10.82 -0.26
C PHE A 141 -4.15 12.33 -0.07
N ASP A 142 -2.90 12.78 -0.16
CA ASP A 142 -2.56 14.18 0.05
C ASP A 142 -3.33 15.08 -0.93
N ARG A 143 -3.37 14.71 -2.22
CA ARG A 143 -4.14 15.43 -3.23
C ARG A 143 -5.65 15.40 -2.97
N LEU A 144 -6.17 14.27 -2.52
CA LEU A 144 -7.58 14.14 -2.16
C LEU A 144 -7.93 15.05 -0.98
N PHE A 145 -7.09 15.04 0.06
CA PHE A 145 -7.29 15.83 1.28
C PHE A 145 -7.27 17.34 1.00
N LEU A 146 -6.28 17.82 0.28
CA LEU A 146 -6.16 19.24 -0.08
C LEU A 146 -7.35 19.71 -0.91
N ARG A 147 -7.81 18.89 -1.87
CA ARG A 147 -9.05 19.20 -2.63
C ARG A 147 -10.29 19.27 -1.73
N GLY A 148 -10.36 18.40 -0.71
CA GLY A 148 -11.44 18.44 0.27
C GLY A 148 -11.44 19.76 1.08
N GLN A 149 -10.26 20.26 1.45
CA GLN A 149 -10.12 21.56 2.09
C GLN A 149 -10.50 22.73 1.16
N ASP A 150 -10.03 22.70 -0.09
CA ASP A 150 -10.33 23.73 -1.10
C ASP A 150 -11.84 23.82 -1.40
N ARG A 151 -12.55 22.70 -1.37
CA ARG A 151 -14.01 22.62 -1.56
C ARG A 151 -14.82 22.93 -0.30
N GLY A 152 -14.17 23.13 0.83
CA GLY A 152 -14.83 23.35 2.11
C GLY A 152 -15.53 22.10 2.68
N GLU A 153 -15.17 20.92 2.23
CA GLU A 153 -15.66 19.64 2.78
C GLU A 153 -14.91 19.27 4.07
N LEU A 154 -13.67 19.76 4.21
CA LEU A 154 -12.82 19.60 5.38
C LEU A 154 -12.48 20.93 6.02
N ARG A 155 -12.26 20.89 7.33
CA ARG A 155 -11.77 22.05 8.09
C ARG A 155 -10.43 22.54 7.52
N ARG A 156 -10.24 23.84 7.41
CA ARG A 156 -9.00 24.45 6.89
C ARG A 156 -7.81 24.31 7.82
N ASP A 157 -8.06 24.18 9.12
CA ASP A 157 -7.03 24.00 10.16
C ASP A 157 -6.62 22.54 10.35
N ALA A 158 -7.25 21.61 9.63
CA ALA A 158 -6.88 20.19 9.67
C ALA A 158 -5.48 19.95 9.09
N VAL A 159 -4.66 19.22 9.84
CA VAL A 159 -3.24 19.00 9.51
C VAL A 159 -3.09 17.77 8.63
N LEU A 160 -2.69 17.97 7.38
CA LEU A 160 -2.57 16.93 6.34
C LEU A 160 -1.78 15.71 6.79
N TRP A 161 -0.57 15.87 7.32
CA TRP A 161 0.28 14.73 7.66
C TRP A 161 -0.32 13.88 8.78
N GLN A 162 -1.00 14.51 9.77
CA GLN A 162 -1.68 13.79 10.85
C GLN A 162 -2.87 12.98 10.30
N ALA A 163 -3.69 13.62 9.46
CA ALA A 163 -4.81 12.94 8.81
C ALA A 163 -4.34 11.74 7.97
N ARG A 164 -3.27 11.92 7.20
CA ARG A 164 -2.67 10.84 6.41
C ARG A 164 -2.18 9.69 7.28
N ASP A 165 -1.45 9.98 8.34
CA ASP A 165 -0.89 8.97 9.22
C ASP A 165 -1.99 8.22 9.99
N ILE A 166 -3.06 8.91 10.41
CA ILE A 166 -4.25 8.27 10.98
C ILE A 166 -4.94 7.36 9.95
N PHE A 167 -5.12 7.83 8.71
CA PHE A 167 -5.78 7.05 7.68
C PHE A 167 -5.02 5.75 7.36
N TYR A 168 -3.78 5.86 6.95
CA TYR A 168 -2.99 4.69 6.58
C TYR A 168 -2.64 3.82 7.78
N GLY A 169 -2.30 4.41 8.93
CA GLY A 169 -2.01 3.67 10.14
C GLY A 169 -3.20 2.85 10.65
N SER A 170 -4.40 3.40 10.62
CA SER A 170 -5.62 2.67 10.98
C SER A 170 -5.88 1.50 10.03
N LEU A 171 -5.73 1.71 8.71
CA LEU A 171 -5.90 0.66 7.71
C LEU A 171 -4.83 -0.44 7.82
N GLU A 172 -3.56 -0.06 8.02
CA GLU A 172 -2.47 -1.02 8.20
C GLU A 172 -2.68 -1.89 9.43
N TYR A 173 -3.06 -1.30 10.56
CA TYR A 173 -3.33 -2.06 11.78
C TYR A 173 -4.54 -2.99 11.61
N SER A 174 -5.64 -2.48 11.06
CA SER A 174 -6.84 -3.28 10.79
C SER A 174 -6.57 -4.41 9.80
N GLY A 175 -5.81 -4.15 8.74
CA GLY A 175 -5.41 -5.18 7.78
C GLY A 175 -4.63 -6.32 8.42
N ARG A 176 -3.69 -6.01 9.32
CA ARG A 176 -2.96 -7.03 10.09
C ARG A 176 -3.86 -7.81 11.03
N SER A 177 -4.78 -7.13 11.72
CA SER A 177 -5.75 -7.82 12.60
C SER A 177 -6.62 -8.79 11.82
N ILE A 178 -7.14 -8.36 10.67
CA ILE A 178 -7.95 -9.21 9.77
C ILE A 178 -7.11 -10.41 9.30
N GLU A 179 -5.85 -10.16 8.88
CA GLU A 179 -4.97 -11.23 8.38
C GLU A 179 -4.65 -12.27 9.45
N MET A 180 -4.48 -11.86 10.69
CA MET A 180 -4.13 -12.76 11.81
C MET A 180 -5.31 -13.51 12.39
N THR A 181 -6.54 -12.99 12.31
CA THR A 181 -7.68 -13.47 13.10
C THR A 181 -8.75 -14.18 12.27
N LEU A 182 -8.84 -13.95 10.97
CA LEU A 182 -9.95 -14.40 10.16
C LEU A 182 -9.50 -15.36 9.04
N ASP A 183 -10.39 -16.29 8.70
CA ASP A 183 -10.28 -17.10 7.49
C ASP A 183 -10.54 -16.28 6.21
N ALA A 184 -10.26 -16.85 5.05
CA ALA A 184 -10.32 -16.14 3.77
C ALA A 184 -11.71 -15.56 3.46
N ASP A 185 -12.79 -16.24 3.85
CA ASP A 185 -14.15 -15.79 3.57
C ASP A 185 -14.56 -14.61 4.48
N HIS A 186 -14.13 -14.62 5.73
CA HIS A 186 -14.39 -13.54 6.68
C HIS A 186 -13.52 -12.32 6.39
N LYS A 187 -12.27 -12.49 5.94
CA LYS A 187 -11.36 -11.37 5.59
C LYS A 187 -12.00 -10.38 4.61
N MET A 188 -12.71 -10.87 3.60
CA MET A 188 -13.34 -10.01 2.61
C MET A 188 -14.58 -9.27 3.17
N ARG A 189 -15.32 -9.89 4.09
CA ARG A 189 -16.53 -9.31 4.68
C ARG A 189 -16.24 -8.20 5.68
N GLU A 190 -15.12 -8.29 6.40
CA GLU A 190 -14.76 -7.32 7.44
C GLU A 190 -14.09 -6.05 6.88
N GLN A 191 -13.74 -6.01 5.59
CA GLN A 191 -13.11 -4.84 4.99
C GLN A 191 -14.02 -3.63 4.95
N GLU A 192 -15.27 -3.79 4.51
CA GLU A 192 -16.22 -2.69 4.35
C GLU A 192 -16.55 -2.02 5.69
N PRO A 193 -16.93 -2.74 6.75
CA PRO A 193 -17.18 -2.15 8.07
C PRO A 193 -15.99 -1.37 8.65
N VAL A 194 -14.77 -1.85 8.43
CA VAL A 194 -13.56 -1.16 8.90
C VAL A 194 -13.38 0.18 8.19
N VAL A 195 -13.50 0.19 6.88
CA VAL A 195 -13.35 1.42 6.09
C VAL A 195 -14.47 2.41 6.42
N ASP A 196 -15.71 1.94 6.57
CA ASP A 196 -16.85 2.77 6.98
C ASP A 196 -16.60 3.49 8.29
N GLN A 197 -16.06 2.78 9.29
CA GLN A 197 -15.72 3.37 10.59
C GLN A 197 -14.62 4.42 10.47
N ILE A 198 -13.57 4.17 9.68
CA ILE A 198 -12.50 5.14 9.45
C ILE A 198 -13.05 6.39 8.77
N VAL A 199 -13.89 6.23 7.74
CA VAL A 199 -14.52 7.36 7.05
C VAL A 199 -15.46 8.15 7.97
N ALA A 200 -16.22 7.46 8.84
CA ALA A 200 -17.06 8.12 9.84
C ALA A 200 -16.23 8.94 10.84
N LEU A 201 -15.10 8.40 11.32
CA LEU A 201 -14.17 9.13 12.17
C LEU A 201 -13.60 10.37 11.45
N PHE A 202 -13.22 10.24 10.19
CA PHE A 202 -12.76 11.37 9.39
C PHE A 202 -13.83 12.44 9.23
N ARG A 203 -15.06 12.05 8.98
CA ARG A 203 -16.19 12.97 8.87
C ARG A 203 -16.43 13.73 10.18
N SER A 204 -16.39 13.04 11.29
CA SER A 204 -16.59 13.61 12.62
C SER A 204 -15.48 14.59 13.03
N HIS A 205 -14.22 14.25 12.72
CA HIS A 205 -13.07 15.02 13.20
C HIS A 205 -12.60 16.09 12.21
N TYR A 206 -12.60 15.79 10.91
CA TYR A 206 -12.06 16.66 9.87
C TYR A 206 -13.13 17.35 9.02
N GLY A 207 -14.42 16.96 9.15
CA GLY A 207 -15.51 17.59 8.41
C GLY A 207 -15.59 19.09 8.69
N ALA A 208 -15.97 19.85 7.66
CA ALA A 208 -16.25 21.27 7.84
C ALA A 208 -17.40 21.43 8.86
N VAL A 209 -17.20 22.29 9.83
CA VAL A 209 -18.25 22.63 10.78
C VAL A 209 -19.18 23.64 10.09
N ASP A 210 -20.41 23.24 9.79
CA ASP A 210 -21.45 24.23 9.49
C ASP A 210 -21.48 25.19 10.67
N GLY A 211 -21.43 26.49 10.41
CA GLY A 211 -21.17 27.54 11.43
C GLY A 211 -22.19 27.67 12.58
N SER A 212 -22.73 26.54 13.06
CA SER A 212 -23.71 26.45 14.16
C SER A 212 -23.51 25.25 15.09
N GLY A 213 -22.28 24.75 15.24
CA GLY A 213 -22.03 23.62 16.16
C GLY A 213 -20.71 23.79 16.90
N GLY A 214 -20.78 24.15 18.17
CA GLY A 214 -19.64 24.11 19.07
C GLY A 214 -19.02 22.71 19.09
N THR A 215 -17.73 22.63 19.03
CA THR A 215 -16.93 21.42 19.23
C THR A 215 -17.41 20.72 20.49
N ASP A 216 -18.06 19.60 20.32
CA ASP A 216 -18.41 18.75 21.47
C ASP A 216 -17.11 18.15 22.01
N SER A 217 -16.54 18.82 23.01
CA SER A 217 -15.33 18.42 23.74
C SER A 217 -15.46 16.98 24.23
N SER A 218 -16.68 16.50 24.46
CA SER A 218 -16.96 15.16 24.96
C SER A 218 -16.60 14.05 23.99
N THR A 219 -16.68 14.28 22.68
CA THR A 219 -16.33 13.30 21.64
C THR A 219 -14.81 13.17 21.51
N PHE A 220 -14.08 14.27 21.64
CA PHE A 220 -12.62 14.24 21.63
C PHE A 220 -12.06 13.53 22.87
N ASP A 221 -12.63 13.82 24.05
CA ASP A 221 -12.26 13.18 25.30
C ASP A 221 -12.56 11.66 25.28
N GLN A 222 -13.66 11.26 24.66
CA GLN A 222 -14.01 9.83 24.50
C GLN A 222 -13.05 9.12 23.54
N LEU A 223 -12.62 9.78 22.46
CA LEU A 223 -11.65 9.23 21.50
C LEU A 223 -10.25 9.14 22.11
N SER A 224 -9.84 10.16 22.86
CA SER A 224 -8.57 10.16 23.60
C SER A 224 -8.54 9.02 24.61
N GLN A 225 -9.59 8.85 25.40
CA GLN A 225 -9.71 7.74 26.36
C GLN A 225 -9.67 6.36 25.68
N LYS A 226 -10.28 6.20 24.49
CA LYS A 226 -10.22 4.94 23.74
C LYS A 226 -8.84 4.64 23.18
N LEU A 227 -8.12 5.68 22.75
CA LEU A 227 -6.73 5.55 22.28
C LEU A 227 -5.79 5.17 23.43
N ASP A 228 -5.95 5.78 24.60
CA ASP A 228 -5.19 5.45 25.80
C ASP A 228 -5.45 3.98 26.23
N LEU A 229 -6.72 3.55 26.20
CA LEU A 229 -7.10 2.17 26.52
C LEU A 229 -6.54 1.13 25.51
N LEU A 230 -6.41 1.50 24.26
CA LEU A 230 -5.79 0.65 23.22
C LEU A 230 -4.28 0.60 23.40
N SER A 231 -3.64 1.72 23.75
CA SER A 231 -2.22 1.77 24.07
C SER A 231 -1.88 0.86 25.25
N ASP A 232 -2.64 0.94 26.34
CA ASP A 232 -2.46 0.10 27.54
C ASP A 232 -2.64 -1.40 27.22
N LYS A 233 -3.58 -1.74 26.33
CA LYS A 233 -3.75 -3.13 25.88
C LYS A 233 -2.58 -3.63 25.05
N ILE A 234 -2.03 -2.79 24.17
CA ILE A 234 -0.85 -3.12 23.36
C ILE A 234 0.36 -3.36 24.27
N ASP A 235 0.57 -2.50 25.26
CA ASP A 235 1.68 -2.64 26.21
C ASP A 235 1.52 -3.89 27.07
N THR A 236 0.28 -4.22 27.48
CA THR A 236 -0.02 -5.45 28.23
C THR A 236 0.27 -6.70 27.40
N LEU A 237 -0.13 -6.72 26.12
CA LEU A 237 0.13 -7.84 25.22
C LEU A 237 1.62 -7.97 24.86
N SER A 238 2.32 -6.83 24.68
CA SER A 238 3.76 -6.81 24.46
C SER A 238 4.55 -7.40 25.64
N ASN A 239 4.10 -7.12 26.88
CA ASN A 239 4.71 -7.64 28.09
C ASN A 239 4.37 -9.12 28.36
N GLN A 240 3.30 -9.67 27.79
CA GLN A 240 2.95 -11.09 27.87
C GLN A 240 3.70 -11.97 26.86
N LEU A 241 4.29 -11.35 25.84
CA LEU A 241 5.04 -12.01 24.75
C LEU A 241 6.57 -11.89 24.91
N SER A 242 7.03 -11.25 25.99
CA SER A 242 8.43 -11.14 26.41
C SER A 242 8.75 -12.13 27.54
#